data_e932a5a11a11c0200e6dd1dab5d5117c
#
_entry.id   e932a5a11a11c0200e6dd1dab5d5117c
#
_cell.length_a   1.000
_cell.length_b   1.000
_cell.length_c   1.000
_cell.angle_alpha   90.00
_cell.angle_beta   90.00
_cell.angle_gamma   90.00
#
_symmetry.space_group_name_H-M   'P 1'
#
loop_
_entity.id
_entity.type
_entity.pdbx_description
1 polymer ?
#
loop_
_entity_poly.entity_id
_entity_poly.type
_entity_poly.pdbx_seq_one_letter_code
_entity_poly.pdbx_strand_id
1 'polypeptide(L)'
;MIDASHQRNVIPAVCEITVDCRLLPESSTAEVERLMRAALGDGDYDIEFEEVVGGTRSPLGTPLWDALERFTHGIEPGARIAPVACPGFTDSHYLRQAFDTVAYGFFPIRQMELEESAKLVHSANERIAVDDLQLGVDMLRAVAHDLRAHG
;
A
#
# COMPACT_ATOMS: atom_id res chain seq x y z
N MET A 1 20.12 2.65 -2.33
CA MET A 1 21.44 1.97 -2.44
C MET A 1 22.37 2.95 -3.12
N ILE A 2 23.67 2.94 -2.78
CA ILE A 2 24.67 3.81 -3.43
C ILE A 2 25.77 2.90 -3.98
N ASP A 3 26.07 3.02 -5.25
CA ASP A 3 27.19 2.35 -5.92
C ASP A 3 28.15 3.42 -6.49
N ALA A 4 29.42 3.30 -6.13
CA ALA A 4 30.45 4.27 -6.51
C ALA A 4 31.80 3.53 -6.68
N SER A 5 32.83 3.83 -5.89
CA SER A 5 34.14 3.19 -6.00
C SER A 5 34.26 1.96 -5.10
N HIS A 6 34.81 0.87 -5.64
CA HIS A 6 35.20 -0.33 -4.87
C HIS A 6 36.51 -0.16 -4.09
N GLN A 7 37.27 0.92 -4.31
CA GLN A 7 38.56 1.17 -3.68
C GLN A 7 38.59 2.53 -2.95
N ARG A 8 39.11 2.56 -1.74
CA ARG A 8 39.12 3.74 -0.87
C ARG A 8 39.93 4.94 -1.41
N ASN A 9 40.91 4.67 -2.26
CA ASN A 9 41.85 5.68 -2.82
C ASN A 9 41.54 6.04 -4.27
N VAL A 10 40.40 5.64 -4.80
CA VAL A 10 39.96 5.93 -6.16
C VAL A 10 38.69 6.79 -6.11
N ILE A 11 38.75 7.97 -6.71
CA ILE A 11 37.58 8.81 -6.91
C ILE A 11 36.81 8.25 -8.11
N PRO A 12 35.56 7.82 -7.97
CA PRO A 12 34.79 7.30 -9.08
C PRO A 12 34.44 8.40 -10.07
N ALA A 13 34.37 8.06 -11.36
CA ALA A 13 33.90 8.97 -12.39
C ALA A 13 32.36 9.11 -12.36
N VAL A 14 31.66 8.07 -11.89
CA VAL A 14 30.20 8.02 -11.77
C VAL A 14 29.84 7.47 -10.38
N CYS A 15 28.76 7.98 -9.82
CA CYS A 15 28.14 7.48 -8.62
C CYS A 15 26.66 7.27 -8.91
N GLU A 16 26.17 6.05 -8.73
CA GLU A 16 24.77 5.71 -8.92
C GLU A 16 24.05 5.64 -7.57
N ILE A 17 22.88 6.26 -7.51
CA ILE A 17 22.01 6.24 -6.31
C ILE A 17 20.66 5.69 -6.70
N THR A 18 20.37 4.45 -6.27
CA THR A 18 19.05 3.85 -6.44
C THR A 18 18.14 4.27 -5.30
N VAL A 19 16.98 4.82 -5.64
CA VAL A 19 15.98 5.31 -4.68
C VAL A 19 14.64 4.61 -4.94
N ASP A 20 14.08 3.99 -3.90
CA ASP A 20 12.69 3.50 -3.91
C ASP A 20 11.75 4.65 -3.53
N CYS A 21 10.95 5.10 -4.49
CA CYS A 21 9.99 6.19 -4.29
C CYS A 21 8.58 5.63 -4.10
N ARG A 22 8.01 5.84 -2.92
CA ARG A 22 6.62 5.48 -2.63
C ARG A 22 5.72 6.65 -2.96
N LEU A 23 4.87 6.48 -3.97
CA LEU A 23 4.04 7.53 -4.54
C LEU A 23 2.61 7.46 -4.02
N LEU A 24 1.97 8.62 -3.92
CA LEU A 24 0.53 8.68 -3.72
C LEU A 24 -0.19 8.19 -4.99
N PRO A 25 -1.41 7.66 -4.85
CA PRO A 25 -2.24 7.36 -6.01
C PRO A 25 -2.34 8.56 -6.95
N GLU A 26 -2.27 8.30 -8.26
CA GLU A 26 -2.37 9.31 -9.33
C GLU A 26 -1.14 10.23 -9.50
N SER A 27 -0.08 10.07 -8.70
CA SER A 27 1.19 10.77 -8.94
C SER A 27 1.82 10.33 -10.27
N SER A 28 2.29 11.29 -11.04
CA SER A 28 2.96 11.04 -12.33
C SER A 28 4.48 11.00 -12.18
N THR A 29 5.15 10.26 -13.07
CA THR A 29 6.61 10.25 -13.17
C THR A 29 7.18 11.65 -13.34
N ALA A 30 6.54 12.48 -14.16
CA ALA A 30 6.96 13.87 -14.40
C ALA A 30 6.90 14.73 -13.12
N GLU A 31 5.90 14.51 -12.27
CA GLU A 31 5.82 15.19 -10.98
C GLU A 31 6.92 14.75 -10.03
N VAL A 32 7.19 13.45 -9.97
CA VAL A 32 8.27 12.90 -9.15
C VAL A 32 9.62 13.44 -9.62
N GLU A 33 9.91 13.41 -10.92
CA GLU A 33 11.15 13.97 -11.49
C GLU A 33 11.30 15.45 -11.13
N ARG A 34 10.24 16.24 -11.27
CA ARG A 34 10.25 17.66 -10.90
C ARG A 34 10.59 17.87 -9.42
N LEU A 35 10.02 17.05 -8.54
CA LEU A 35 10.29 17.13 -7.09
C LEU A 35 11.73 16.71 -6.77
N MET A 36 12.22 15.66 -7.41
CA MET A 36 13.62 15.22 -7.26
C MET A 36 14.61 16.30 -7.72
N ARG A 37 14.40 16.87 -8.91
CA ARG A 37 15.25 17.97 -9.41
C ARG A 37 15.20 19.19 -8.49
N ALA A 38 14.04 19.53 -7.96
CA ALA A 38 13.91 20.63 -7.01
C ALA A 38 14.67 20.37 -5.69
N ALA A 39 14.73 19.13 -5.25
CA ALA A 39 15.44 18.72 -4.02
C ALA A 39 16.95 18.61 -4.22
N LEU A 40 17.40 18.14 -5.40
CA LEU A 40 18.82 17.97 -5.74
C LEU A 40 19.48 19.29 -6.13
N GLY A 41 18.71 20.26 -6.64
CA GLY A 41 19.23 21.52 -7.14
C GLY A 41 19.98 21.38 -8.48
N ASP A 42 20.74 22.40 -8.82
CA ASP A 42 21.53 22.41 -10.05
C ASP A 42 22.79 21.55 -9.86
N GLY A 43 22.98 20.56 -10.72
CA GLY A 43 24.11 19.66 -10.69
C GLY A 43 24.26 18.88 -12.00
N ASP A 44 25.37 18.19 -12.15
CA ASP A 44 25.62 17.28 -13.27
C ASP A 44 25.15 15.87 -12.89
N TYR A 45 23.89 15.57 -13.15
CA TYR A 45 23.27 14.28 -12.89
C TYR A 45 22.15 13.98 -13.88
N ASP A 46 21.95 12.69 -14.14
CA ASP A 46 20.80 12.16 -14.87
C ASP A 46 19.83 11.47 -13.89
N ILE A 47 18.54 11.45 -14.22
CA ILE A 47 17.52 10.72 -13.50
C ILE A 47 16.89 9.71 -14.47
N GLU A 48 16.99 8.43 -14.12
CA GLU A 48 16.37 7.33 -14.86
C GLU A 48 15.32 6.63 -13.97
N PHE A 49 14.25 6.16 -14.57
CA PHE A 49 13.22 5.40 -13.89
C PHE A 49 13.26 3.94 -14.39
N GLU A 50 13.70 3.01 -13.54
CA GLU A 50 13.78 1.58 -13.89
C GLU A 50 12.39 0.94 -13.96
N GLU A 51 11.54 1.22 -12.97
CA GLU A 51 10.16 0.76 -12.95
C GLU A 51 9.22 1.91 -12.59
N VAL A 52 8.18 2.08 -13.40
CA VAL A 52 7.15 3.08 -13.14
C VAL A 52 5.84 2.36 -12.91
N VAL A 53 5.52 2.13 -11.64
CA VAL A 53 4.23 1.58 -11.24
C VAL A 53 3.44 2.71 -10.57
N GLY A 54 2.53 3.29 -11.31
CA GLY A 54 1.64 4.34 -10.78
C GLY A 54 0.75 3.81 -9.67
N GLY A 55 0.46 4.62 -8.66
CA GLY A 55 -0.50 4.28 -7.62
C GLY A 55 -1.91 4.17 -8.19
N THR A 56 -2.72 3.26 -7.65
CA THR A 56 -4.14 3.12 -7.97
C THR A 56 -4.98 3.17 -6.70
N ARG A 57 -6.23 3.60 -6.82
CA ARG A 57 -7.19 3.57 -5.71
C ARG A 57 -8.54 3.07 -6.17
N SER A 58 -9.31 2.51 -5.25
CA SER A 58 -10.73 2.24 -5.45
C SER A 58 -11.57 3.43 -4.96
N PRO A 59 -12.71 3.73 -5.60
CA PRO A 59 -13.63 4.76 -5.12
C PRO A 59 -14.20 4.38 -3.74
N LEU A 60 -14.58 5.36 -2.95
CA LEU A 60 -15.32 5.18 -1.70
C LEU A 60 -16.84 5.15 -1.99
N GLY A 61 -17.61 4.68 -1.00
CA GLY A 61 -19.08 4.64 -1.13
C GLY A 61 -19.58 3.62 -2.15
N THR A 62 -18.88 2.51 -2.26
CA THR A 62 -19.27 1.37 -3.09
C THR A 62 -20.05 0.35 -2.27
N PRO A 63 -20.80 -0.58 -2.88
CA PRO A 63 -21.45 -1.67 -2.13
C PRO A 63 -20.50 -2.45 -1.21
N LEU A 64 -19.23 -2.64 -1.65
CA LEU A 64 -18.20 -3.29 -0.81
C LEU A 64 -17.83 -2.42 0.41
N TRP A 65 -17.69 -1.09 0.22
CA TRP A 65 -17.45 -0.16 1.33
C TRP A 65 -18.57 -0.22 2.35
N ASP A 66 -19.82 -0.14 1.89
CA ASP A 66 -21.00 -0.15 2.75
C ASP A 66 -21.13 -1.48 3.52
N ALA A 67 -20.79 -2.61 2.88
CA ALA A 67 -20.78 -3.93 3.52
C ALA A 67 -19.73 -4.01 4.64
N LEU A 68 -18.52 -3.45 4.41
CA LEU A 68 -17.47 -3.37 5.42
C LEU A 68 -17.86 -2.45 6.58
N GLU A 69 -18.53 -1.32 6.32
CA GLU A 69 -19.05 -0.43 7.37
C GLU A 69 -20.11 -1.16 8.22
N ARG A 70 -21.07 -1.83 7.58
CA ARG A 70 -22.09 -2.60 8.31
C ARG A 70 -21.49 -3.68 9.19
N PHE A 71 -20.52 -4.43 8.68
CA PHE A 71 -19.79 -5.43 9.47
C PHE A 71 -19.09 -4.77 10.67
N THR A 72 -18.36 -3.69 10.44
CA THR A 72 -17.60 -2.97 11.47
C THR A 72 -18.54 -2.44 12.58
N HIS A 73 -19.65 -1.80 12.22
CA HIS A 73 -20.64 -1.34 13.16
C HIS A 73 -21.30 -2.48 13.95
N GLY A 74 -21.46 -3.66 13.33
CA GLY A 74 -22.00 -4.84 13.98
C GLY A 74 -21.12 -5.38 15.09
N ILE A 75 -19.81 -5.30 14.94
CA ILE A 75 -18.84 -5.77 15.95
C ILE A 75 -18.45 -4.69 16.96
N GLU A 76 -18.50 -3.41 16.57
CA GLU A 76 -18.16 -2.26 17.42
C GLU A 76 -19.05 -1.06 17.07
N PRO A 77 -20.15 -0.87 17.79
CA PRO A 77 -21.05 0.26 17.58
C PRO A 77 -20.32 1.59 17.76
N GLY A 78 -20.39 2.47 16.75
CA GLY A 78 -19.71 3.76 16.73
C GLY A 78 -18.33 3.76 16.07
N ALA A 79 -17.74 2.60 15.76
CA ALA A 79 -16.53 2.53 14.93
C ALA A 79 -16.81 3.01 13.51
N ARG A 80 -15.79 3.60 12.89
CA ARG A 80 -15.84 4.06 11.50
C ARG A 80 -14.64 3.53 10.75
N ILE A 81 -14.83 3.19 9.48
CA ILE A 81 -13.71 2.91 8.58
C ILE A 81 -13.25 4.20 7.91
N ALA A 82 -11.95 4.29 7.66
CA ALA A 82 -11.34 5.43 6.97
C ALA A 82 -10.38 4.92 5.89
N PRO A 83 -10.27 5.63 4.76
CA PRO A 83 -9.30 5.27 3.73
C PRO A 83 -7.88 5.54 4.22
N VAL A 84 -6.98 4.60 3.96
CA VAL A 84 -5.55 4.72 4.24
C VAL A 84 -4.78 4.37 2.97
N ALA A 85 -3.74 5.15 2.67
CA ALA A 85 -2.82 4.79 1.60
C ALA A 85 -1.90 3.65 2.07
N CYS A 86 -1.91 2.53 1.35
CA CYS A 86 -0.95 1.46 1.57
C CYS A 86 0.39 1.85 0.96
N PRO A 87 1.48 1.92 1.74
CA PRO A 87 2.81 2.23 1.21
C PRO A 87 3.45 1.05 0.47
N GLY A 88 2.84 -0.13 0.57
CA GLY A 88 3.25 -1.34 -0.15
C GLY A 88 2.58 -1.45 -1.52
N PHE A 89 2.94 -2.51 -2.23
CA PHE A 89 2.34 -2.89 -3.50
C PHE A 89 1.46 -4.13 -3.32
N THR A 90 0.33 -4.19 -4.03
CA THR A 90 -0.58 -5.35 -4.00
C THR A 90 -1.11 -5.65 -5.41
N ASP A 91 -1.51 -6.89 -5.64
CA ASP A 91 -2.13 -7.35 -6.89
C ASP A 91 -3.42 -6.60 -7.24
N SER A 92 -4.03 -5.92 -6.26
CA SER A 92 -5.18 -5.03 -6.46
C SER A 92 -4.91 -3.93 -7.48
N HIS A 93 -3.65 -3.53 -7.67
CA HIS A 93 -3.24 -2.60 -8.70
C HIS A 93 -3.60 -3.13 -10.10
N TYR A 94 -3.16 -4.35 -10.41
CA TYR A 94 -3.42 -4.98 -11.72
C TYR A 94 -4.90 -5.29 -11.93
N LEU A 95 -5.58 -5.74 -10.89
CA LEU A 95 -7.02 -6.01 -10.95
C LEU A 95 -7.84 -4.74 -11.24
N ARG A 96 -7.46 -3.60 -10.64
CA ARG A 96 -8.09 -2.32 -10.94
C ARG A 96 -7.83 -1.89 -12.38
N GLN A 97 -6.60 -2.00 -12.86
CA GLN A 97 -6.23 -1.61 -14.22
C GLN A 97 -6.89 -2.49 -15.28
N ALA A 98 -6.93 -3.80 -15.07
CA ALA A 98 -7.40 -4.74 -16.09
C ALA A 98 -8.94 -4.90 -16.09
N PHE A 99 -9.59 -4.76 -14.95
CA PHE A 99 -11.01 -5.13 -14.77
C PHE A 99 -11.83 -4.06 -14.06
N ASP A 100 -11.27 -2.89 -13.78
CA ASP A 100 -11.92 -1.84 -12.98
C ASP A 100 -12.48 -2.36 -11.64
N THR A 101 -11.77 -3.29 -11.04
CA THR A 101 -12.18 -3.98 -9.81
C THR A 101 -12.13 -3.04 -8.62
N VAL A 102 -13.18 -3.01 -7.81
CA VAL A 102 -13.15 -2.38 -6.48
C VAL A 102 -12.42 -3.33 -5.52
N ALA A 103 -11.31 -2.88 -4.97
CA ALA A 103 -10.50 -3.67 -4.04
C ALA A 103 -9.98 -2.80 -2.89
N TYR A 104 -10.28 -3.21 -1.65
CA TYR A 104 -9.78 -2.58 -0.43
C TYR A 104 -8.91 -3.57 0.34
N GLY A 105 -7.76 -3.11 0.82
CA GLY A 105 -6.89 -3.86 1.72
C GLY A 105 -7.38 -3.77 3.17
N PHE A 106 -8.55 -4.33 3.44
CA PHE A 106 -9.17 -4.31 4.77
C PHE A 106 -9.10 -5.68 5.43
N PHE A 107 -8.52 -5.74 6.63
CA PHE A 107 -8.56 -6.91 7.49
C PHE A 107 -8.73 -6.45 8.95
N PRO A 108 -9.75 -6.95 9.69
CA PRO A 108 -9.99 -6.53 11.06
C PRO A 108 -8.99 -7.20 12.01
N ILE A 109 -8.35 -6.40 12.86
CA ILE A 109 -7.42 -6.82 13.91
C ILE A 109 -7.89 -6.21 15.23
N ARG A 110 -8.01 -7.01 16.29
CA ARG A 110 -8.44 -6.57 17.63
C ARG A 110 -7.53 -7.03 18.75
N GLN A 111 -6.84 -8.17 18.58
CA GLN A 111 -5.99 -8.77 19.61
C GLN A 111 -4.55 -8.31 19.52
N MET A 112 -4.09 -7.99 18.31
CA MET A 112 -2.74 -7.49 18.09
C MET A 112 -2.77 -5.98 17.91
N GLU A 113 -1.82 -5.30 18.52
CA GLU A 113 -1.60 -3.88 18.26
C GLU A 113 -1.17 -3.67 16.79
N LEU A 114 -1.72 -2.64 16.15
CA LEU A 114 -1.46 -2.37 14.72
C LEU A 114 0.04 -2.19 14.43
N GLU A 115 0.75 -1.52 15.33
CA GLU A 115 2.20 -1.30 15.19
C GLU A 115 2.99 -2.61 15.30
N GLU A 116 2.59 -3.54 16.17
CA GLU A 116 3.20 -4.86 16.28
C GLU A 116 2.91 -5.67 15.02
N SER A 117 1.67 -5.71 14.58
CA SER A 117 1.27 -6.40 13.35
C SER A 117 2.07 -5.91 12.14
N ALA A 118 2.20 -4.59 11.97
CA ALA A 118 2.95 -4.00 10.86
C ALA A 118 4.44 -4.39 10.85
N LYS A 119 5.06 -4.55 12.02
CA LYS A 119 6.47 -4.98 12.15
C LYS A 119 6.66 -6.46 11.83
N LEU A 120 5.61 -7.27 11.94
CA LEU A 120 5.69 -8.71 11.72
C LEU A 120 5.52 -9.08 10.25
N VAL A 121 4.90 -8.24 9.45
CA VAL A 121 4.73 -8.48 8.00
C VAL A 121 6.10 -8.66 7.33
N HIS A 122 6.25 -9.75 6.59
CA HIS A 122 7.50 -10.15 5.93
C HIS A 122 8.68 -10.40 6.88
N SER A 123 8.42 -10.69 8.15
CA SER A 123 9.45 -11.00 9.14
C SER A 123 9.55 -12.49 9.45
N ALA A 124 10.65 -12.90 10.10
CA ALA A 124 10.90 -14.30 10.46
C ALA A 124 9.87 -14.91 11.44
N ASN A 125 9.17 -14.07 12.19
CA ASN A 125 8.16 -14.48 13.18
C ASN A 125 6.77 -13.95 12.81
N GLU A 126 6.48 -13.80 11.54
CA GLU A 126 5.16 -13.39 11.06
C GLU A 126 4.08 -14.30 11.62
N ARG A 127 3.10 -13.70 12.28
CA ARG A 127 2.01 -14.40 12.95
C ARG A 127 0.78 -13.54 13.07
N ILE A 128 -0.36 -14.17 13.24
CA ILE A 128 -1.64 -13.54 13.54
C ILE A 128 -2.26 -14.22 14.77
N ALA A 129 -2.98 -13.46 15.57
CA ALA A 129 -3.80 -14.04 16.63
C ALA A 129 -4.92 -14.90 16.05
N VAL A 130 -5.19 -16.04 16.65
CA VAL A 130 -6.25 -16.98 16.17
C VAL A 130 -7.62 -16.31 16.13
N ASP A 131 -7.92 -15.48 17.14
CA ASP A 131 -9.18 -14.75 17.21
C ASP A 131 -9.30 -13.68 16.11
N ASP A 132 -8.19 -13.03 15.73
CA ASP A 132 -8.16 -12.09 14.61
C ASP A 132 -8.35 -12.81 13.28
N LEU A 133 -7.77 -14.01 13.13
CA LEU A 133 -7.99 -14.84 11.95
C LEU A 133 -9.48 -15.26 11.85
N GLN A 134 -10.09 -15.68 12.97
CA GLN A 134 -11.52 -16.01 13.00
C GLN A 134 -12.38 -14.79 12.64
N LEU A 135 -12.07 -13.62 13.20
CA LEU A 135 -12.75 -12.37 12.88
C LEU A 135 -12.65 -12.02 11.39
N GLY A 136 -11.49 -12.25 10.77
CA GLY A 136 -11.30 -12.08 9.33
C GLY A 136 -12.18 -13.04 8.50
N VAL A 137 -12.29 -14.30 8.91
CA VAL A 137 -13.19 -15.28 8.26
C VAL A 137 -14.66 -14.85 8.38
N ASP A 138 -15.07 -14.39 9.55
CA ASP A 138 -16.44 -13.93 9.79
C ASP A 138 -16.75 -12.67 8.97
N MET A 139 -15.79 -11.75 8.85
CA MET A 139 -15.89 -10.58 7.99
C MET A 139 -16.08 -10.98 6.52
N LEU A 140 -15.24 -11.85 5.97
CA LEU A 140 -15.36 -12.29 4.58
C LEU A 140 -16.71 -12.96 4.29
N ARG A 141 -17.23 -13.77 5.21
CA ARG A 141 -18.55 -14.40 5.08
C ARG A 141 -19.67 -13.37 5.12
N ALA A 142 -19.63 -12.44 6.08
CA ALA A 142 -20.65 -11.41 6.24
C ALA A 142 -20.71 -10.49 5.02
N VAL A 143 -19.55 -10.01 4.56
CA VAL A 143 -19.43 -9.13 3.38
C VAL A 143 -19.92 -9.85 2.12
N ALA A 144 -19.51 -11.10 1.88
CA ALA A 144 -19.96 -11.87 0.73
C ALA A 144 -21.48 -12.12 0.74
N HIS A 145 -22.05 -12.38 1.91
CA HIS A 145 -23.51 -12.53 2.05
C HIS A 145 -24.24 -11.22 1.80
N ASP A 146 -23.73 -10.13 2.35
CA ASP A 146 -24.32 -8.79 2.21
C ASP A 146 -24.31 -8.30 0.74
N LEU A 147 -23.20 -8.48 0.04
CA LEU A 147 -23.09 -8.15 -1.38
C LEU A 147 -24.06 -8.96 -2.27
N ARG A 148 -24.34 -10.20 -1.91
CA ARG A 148 -25.33 -11.02 -2.63
C ARG A 148 -26.77 -10.58 -2.39
N ALA A 149 -27.05 -9.98 -1.24
CA ALA A 149 -28.39 -9.55 -0.85
C ALA A 149 -28.73 -8.14 -1.36
N HIS A 150 -27.73 -7.28 -1.58
CA HIS A 150 -27.91 -5.86 -1.87
C HIS A 150 -27.14 -5.37 -3.12
N GLY A 151 -26.42 -6.27 -3.82
CA GLY A 151 -25.63 -5.98 -5.01
C GLY A 151 -26.32 -6.28 -6.34
#